data_8a7241f459feacdf32a71179014214ad
#
_entry.id   8a7241f459feacdf32a71179014214ad
#
_cell.length_a   1.000
_cell.length_b   1.000
_cell.length_c   1.000
_cell.angle_alpha   90.00
_cell.angle_beta   90.00
_cell.angle_gamma   90.00
#
_symmetry.space_group_name_H-M   'P 1'
#
loop_
_entity.id
_entity.type
_entity.pdbx_description
1 polymer ?
#
loop_
_entity_poly.entity_id
_entity_poly.type
_entity_poly.pdbx_seq_one_letter_code
_entity_poly.pdbx_strand_id
1 'polypeptide(L)'
;MGAVLCRSSQPKSGFGSGNKDDIAYLCCLRDAASPLQENRRGGLLSLRSGPMAVKGTTKGALPSSESRTQLVIFDARPLINAGVNALQGKGFENVKALEQEGGSAEIHFLDIENIHVMRKSLKAAVKAGLGTTTDRARGDTWASINDDTESLVEEDAGGSPDFLGQLTASGWLSHLSQVLKGAIRVAKALHGSSTDRDRDSTSTTVLVHCSDGWDRTAQLSALAQVLLDPYYRTRRGFQVLVTKEWFAMGHKFKDRLAINTEETSPIFLQFIDIIWQLTLQGLCCVTNFSSQQNFRSS
;
A
#
# COMPACT_ATOMS: atom_id res chain seq x y z
N MET A 1 -15.91 15.14 9.84
CA MET A 1 -15.20 15.33 8.58
C MET A 1 -14.63 14.02 8.14
N GLY A 2 -14.69 13.69 6.86
CA GLY A 2 -14.23 12.42 6.33
C GLY A 2 -12.80 12.52 5.84
N ALA A 3 -11.97 11.51 6.12
CA ALA A 3 -10.74 11.28 5.39
C ALA A 3 -11.02 10.36 4.20
N VAL A 4 -10.33 10.56 3.10
CA VAL A 4 -10.50 9.75 1.87
C VAL A 4 -9.21 8.99 1.59
N LEU A 5 -9.31 7.69 1.35
CA LEU A 5 -8.21 6.85 0.89
C LEU A 5 -8.35 6.60 -0.61
N CYS A 6 -7.36 7.05 -1.36
CA CYS A 6 -7.23 6.83 -2.80
C CYS A 6 -6.04 5.93 -3.09
N ARG A 7 -6.06 5.27 -4.26
CA ARG A 7 -4.93 4.48 -4.74
C ARG A 7 -4.76 4.60 -6.26
N SER A 8 -3.51 4.53 -6.72
CA SER A 8 -3.16 4.63 -8.14
C SER A 8 -1.91 3.82 -8.49
N SER A 9 -1.49 3.89 -9.74
CA SER A 9 -0.12 3.63 -10.18
C SER A 9 0.72 4.91 -10.09
N GLN A 10 2.04 4.79 -10.34
CA GLN A 10 2.93 5.95 -10.43
C GLN A 10 2.54 6.90 -11.57
N PRO A 11 2.77 8.22 -11.44
CA PRO A 11 2.55 9.17 -12.51
C PRO A 11 3.57 9.01 -13.65
N LYS A 12 3.25 9.52 -14.81
CA LYS A 12 4.14 9.61 -15.98
C LYS A 12 4.80 10.99 -16.06
N SER A 13 5.41 11.43 -14.97
CA SER A 13 5.94 12.79 -14.83
C SER A 13 7.33 12.99 -15.45
N GLY A 14 8.14 11.93 -15.60
CA GLY A 14 9.53 12.04 -16.05
C GLY A 14 10.36 12.98 -15.16
N PHE A 15 11.39 13.62 -15.75
CA PHE A 15 12.17 14.69 -15.11
C PHE A 15 11.59 16.09 -15.31
N GLY A 16 10.37 16.20 -15.84
CA GLY A 16 9.76 17.47 -16.17
C GLY A 16 8.92 18.09 -15.07
N SER A 17 8.25 19.19 -15.40
CA SER A 17 7.32 19.92 -14.55
C SER A 17 6.04 19.15 -14.20
N GLY A 18 5.94 17.90 -14.58
CA GLY A 18 4.73 17.08 -14.47
C GLY A 18 3.76 17.31 -15.64
N ASN A 19 2.88 16.35 -15.84
CA ASN A 19 1.77 16.49 -16.80
C ASN A 19 0.68 17.37 -16.16
N LYS A 20 0.18 18.38 -16.89
CA LYS A 20 -0.90 19.26 -16.41
C LYS A 20 -2.18 18.48 -16.05
N ASP A 21 -2.46 17.40 -16.78
CA ASP A 21 -3.64 16.57 -16.52
C ASP A 21 -3.46 15.77 -15.22
N ASP A 22 -2.25 15.25 -14.93
CA ASP A 22 -1.95 14.61 -13.66
C ASP A 22 -2.10 15.59 -12.49
N ILE A 23 -1.60 16.82 -12.63
CA ILE A 23 -1.73 17.86 -11.59
C ILE A 23 -3.21 18.18 -11.36
N ALA A 24 -3.99 18.40 -12.41
CA ALA A 24 -5.41 18.67 -12.32
C ALA A 24 -6.17 17.52 -11.64
N TYR A 25 -5.82 16.27 -11.97
CA TYR A 25 -6.41 15.08 -11.33
C TYR A 25 -6.08 15.00 -9.84
N LEU A 26 -4.82 15.25 -9.47
CA LEU A 26 -4.38 15.26 -8.07
C LEU A 26 -5.05 16.37 -7.26
N CYS A 27 -5.29 17.55 -7.86
CA CYS A 27 -6.11 18.59 -7.24
C CYS A 27 -7.54 18.13 -6.98
N CYS A 28 -8.16 17.44 -7.94
CA CYS A 28 -9.49 16.85 -7.74
C CYS A 28 -9.50 15.82 -6.60
N LEU A 29 -8.47 14.98 -6.50
CA LEU A 29 -8.34 14.02 -5.40
C LEU A 29 -8.16 14.74 -4.05
N ARG A 30 -7.30 15.77 -3.98
CA ARG A 30 -7.11 16.57 -2.78
C ARG A 30 -8.43 17.10 -2.25
N ASP A 31 -9.26 17.60 -3.13
CA ASP A 31 -10.52 18.24 -2.79
C ASP A 31 -11.66 17.23 -2.54
N ALA A 32 -11.42 15.93 -2.79
CA ALA A 32 -12.42 14.86 -2.59
C ALA A 32 -12.86 14.69 -1.12
N ALA A 33 -12.01 15.05 -0.16
CA ALA A 33 -12.35 15.01 1.26
C ALA A 33 -13.09 16.28 1.74
N SER A 34 -13.21 17.30 0.91
CA SER A 34 -13.93 18.52 1.27
C SER A 34 -15.40 18.24 1.56
N PRO A 35 -15.98 18.81 2.62
CA PRO A 35 -17.41 18.73 2.83
C PRO A 35 -18.12 19.35 1.61
N LEU A 36 -19.06 18.60 1.05
CA LEU A 36 -19.93 19.15 0.00
C LEU A 36 -20.58 20.43 0.54
N GLN A 37 -20.28 21.56 -0.08
CA GLN A 37 -21.06 22.77 0.17
C GLN A 37 -22.49 22.45 -0.31
N GLU A 38 -23.39 22.21 0.65
CA GLU A 38 -24.82 22.20 0.37
C GLU A 38 -25.18 23.55 -0.18
N ASN A 39 -25.27 23.66 -1.50
CA ASN A 39 -25.91 24.77 -2.16
C ASN A 39 -27.38 24.78 -1.72
N ARG A 40 -27.70 25.57 -0.71
CA ARG A 40 -29.06 25.83 -0.21
C ARG A 40 -29.93 26.54 -1.28
N ARG A 41 -29.89 26.07 -2.50
CA ARG A 41 -30.87 26.41 -3.54
C ARG A 41 -31.25 25.13 -4.24
N GLY A 42 -32.46 24.65 -3.93
CA GLY A 42 -33.05 23.44 -4.47
C GLY A 42 -32.88 23.33 -5.99
N GLY A 43 -32.14 22.33 -6.41
CA GLY A 43 -31.93 22.00 -7.81
C GLY A 43 -31.29 20.62 -7.91
N LEU A 44 -32.02 19.74 -8.54
CA LEU A 44 -31.69 18.36 -8.92
C LEU A 44 -30.24 18.25 -9.39
N LEU A 45 -29.50 17.26 -8.88
CA LEU A 45 -28.15 16.88 -9.29
C LEU A 45 -28.11 16.66 -10.81
N SER A 46 -27.57 17.63 -11.55
CA SER A 46 -27.23 17.45 -12.95
C SER A 46 -25.77 17.04 -13.05
N LEU A 47 -25.51 15.78 -13.37
CA LEU A 47 -24.22 15.28 -13.83
C LEU A 47 -23.93 15.92 -15.20
N ARG A 48 -23.22 17.04 -15.22
CA ARG A 48 -22.68 17.62 -16.46
C ARG A 48 -21.29 17.05 -16.73
N SER A 49 -21.23 16.11 -17.63
CA SER A 49 -20.02 15.75 -18.36
C SER A 49 -19.74 16.82 -19.43
N GLY A 50 -18.65 17.60 -19.27
CA GLY A 50 -18.19 18.51 -20.29
C GLY A 50 -17.00 19.36 -19.80
N PRO A 51 -16.04 19.71 -20.68
CA PRO A 51 -14.85 20.46 -20.29
C PRO A 51 -15.22 21.89 -19.93
N MET A 52 -14.94 22.32 -18.69
CA MET A 52 -15.12 23.71 -18.26
C MET A 52 -14.01 24.58 -18.81
N ALA A 53 -14.37 25.40 -19.78
CA ALA A 53 -13.60 26.60 -20.13
C ALA A 53 -13.81 27.67 -19.05
N VAL A 54 -12.76 27.99 -18.29
CA VAL A 54 -12.76 29.10 -17.35
C VAL A 54 -12.44 30.37 -18.10
N LYS A 55 -13.43 31.23 -18.26
CA LYS A 55 -13.26 32.68 -18.55
C LYS A 55 -14.06 33.47 -17.55
N GLY A 56 -13.41 34.43 -16.90
CA GLY A 56 -14.12 35.58 -16.30
C GLY A 56 -13.78 35.85 -14.83
N THR A 57 -12.81 36.73 -14.63
CA THR A 57 -12.55 37.46 -13.38
C THR A 57 -13.79 38.20 -12.88
N THR A 58 -14.26 37.86 -11.68
CA THR A 58 -15.00 38.80 -10.84
C THR A 58 -14.39 38.79 -9.44
N LYS A 59 -13.78 39.91 -9.05
CA LYS A 59 -13.43 40.23 -7.68
C LYS A 59 -14.70 40.26 -6.84
N GLY A 60 -14.95 39.21 -6.10
CA GLY A 60 -16.05 39.11 -5.14
C GLY A 60 -15.51 38.55 -3.85
N ALA A 61 -15.88 39.19 -2.73
CA ALA A 61 -15.46 38.96 -1.36
C ALA A 61 -15.09 37.52 -1.01
N LEU A 62 -13.91 37.34 -0.40
CA LEU A 62 -13.42 36.11 0.24
C LEU A 62 -14.46 35.57 1.25
N PRO A 63 -14.92 34.34 1.15
CA PRO A 63 -15.66 33.71 2.25
C PRO A 63 -14.67 33.39 3.37
N SER A 64 -14.90 33.93 4.52
CA SER A 64 -14.26 33.68 5.78
C SER A 64 -14.47 32.22 6.19
N SER A 65 -13.41 31.45 6.37
CA SER A 65 -13.19 30.03 6.66
C SER A 65 -13.00 29.16 5.41
N GLU A 66 -11.84 29.28 4.78
CA GLU A 66 -11.37 28.30 3.81
C GLU A 66 -11.14 26.97 4.53
N SER A 67 -11.99 26.00 4.24
CA SER A 67 -11.71 24.59 4.59
C SER A 67 -10.42 24.23 3.88
N ARG A 68 -9.34 24.10 4.65
CA ARG A 68 -8.04 23.70 4.10
C ARG A 68 -8.10 22.22 3.72
N THR A 69 -7.77 21.91 2.48
CA THR A 69 -7.63 20.54 2.00
C THR A 69 -6.16 20.18 1.91
N GLN A 70 -5.82 18.96 2.31
CA GLN A 70 -4.46 18.42 2.25
C GLN A 70 -4.45 17.10 1.48
N LEU A 71 -3.46 16.95 0.60
CA LEU A 71 -3.16 15.69 -0.07
C LEU A 71 -1.88 15.10 0.51
N VAL A 72 -1.99 13.92 1.13
CA VAL A 72 -0.83 13.16 1.62
C VAL A 72 -0.60 11.99 0.69
N ILE A 73 0.55 11.95 0.04
CA ILE A 73 0.92 10.91 -0.92
C ILE A 73 1.90 9.93 -0.26
N PHE A 74 1.60 8.65 -0.30
CA PHE A 74 2.50 7.59 0.12
C PHE A 74 2.95 6.78 -1.11
N ASP A 75 4.18 7.01 -1.53
CA ASP A 75 4.86 6.17 -2.51
C ASP A 75 5.50 4.97 -1.79
N ALA A 76 5.04 3.77 -2.10
CA ALA A 76 5.54 2.55 -1.48
C ALA A 76 7.03 2.28 -1.77
N ARG A 77 7.56 2.85 -2.84
CA ARG A 77 8.92 2.56 -3.33
C ARG A 77 10.01 3.26 -2.51
N PRO A 78 11.25 2.75 -2.55
CA PRO A 78 12.43 3.52 -2.20
C PRO A 78 12.58 4.74 -3.13
N LEU A 79 13.00 5.87 -2.56
CA LEU A 79 13.22 7.13 -3.31
C LEU A 79 14.17 6.93 -4.51
N ILE A 80 15.22 6.13 -4.34
CA ILE A 80 16.18 5.82 -5.41
C ILE A 80 15.48 5.16 -6.59
N ASN A 81 14.62 4.18 -6.33
CA ASN A 81 13.88 3.46 -7.37
C ASN A 81 12.87 4.38 -8.08
N ALA A 82 12.24 5.29 -7.36
CA ALA A 82 11.36 6.31 -7.93
C ALA A 82 12.13 7.26 -8.86
N GLY A 83 13.34 7.67 -8.47
CA GLY A 83 14.24 8.50 -9.28
C GLY A 83 14.74 7.80 -10.55
N VAL A 84 15.12 6.52 -10.47
CA VAL A 84 15.52 5.73 -11.67
C VAL A 84 14.35 5.60 -12.64
N ASN A 85 13.14 5.41 -12.17
CA ASN A 85 11.94 5.34 -13.02
C ASN A 85 11.65 6.69 -13.73
N ALA A 86 12.09 7.82 -13.17
CA ALA A 86 11.94 9.13 -13.81
C ALA A 86 12.76 9.22 -15.11
N LEU A 87 13.91 8.53 -15.22
CA LEU A 87 14.68 8.42 -16.46
C LEU A 87 13.91 7.73 -17.59
N GLN A 88 12.92 6.91 -17.25
CA GLN A 88 12.06 6.18 -18.20
C GLN A 88 10.73 6.89 -18.48
N GLY A 89 10.61 8.19 -18.16
CA GLY A 89 9.38 8.95 -18.33
C GLY A 89 8.30 8.65 -17.30
N LYS A 90 8.61 7.87 -16.25
CA LYS A 90 7.78 7.61 -15.08
C LYS A 90 8.28 8.51 -13.93
N GLY A 91 7.87 8.30 -12.69
CA GLY A 91 8.44 9.08 -11.60
C GLY A 91 7.54 9.15 -10.37
N PHE A 92 7.51 10.32 -9.78
CA PHE A 92 6.68 10.63 -8.61
C PHE A 92 6.08 12.04 -8.77
N GLU A 93 5.13 12.37 -7.93
CA GLU A 93 4.34 13.59 -8.02
C GLU A 93 5.18 14.84 -7.73
N ASN A 94 4.90 15.91 -8.49
CA ASN A 94 5.50 17.21 -8.26
C ASN A 94 4.66 17.99 -7.22
N VAL A 95 4.98 17.81 -5.95
CA VAL A 95 4.27 18.44 -4.82
C VAL A 95 4.29 19.98 -4.94
N LYS A 96 5.41 20.57 -5.38
CA LYS A 96 5.50 22.03 -5.54
C LYS A 96 4.53 22.58 -6.58
N ALA A 97 4.32 21.83 -7.67
CA ALA A 97 3.33 22.22 -8.67
C ALA A 97 1.90 22.13 -8.12
N LEU A 98 1.61 21.12 -7.27
CA LEU A 98 0.32 21.00 -6.60
C LEU A 98 0.04 22.15 -5.61
N GLU A 99 1.07 22.60 -4.88
CA GLU A 99 0.95 23.73 -3.95
C GLU A 99 0.70 25.04 -4.67
N GLN A 100 1.23 25.23 -5.89
CA GLN A 100 0.97 26.40 -6.72
C GLN A 100 -0.49 26.51 -7.17
N GLU A 101 -1.19 25.39 -7.30
CA GLU A 101 -2.63 25.32 -7.60
C GLU A 101 -3.52 25.50 -6.36
N GLY A 102 -2.92 25.87 -5.22
CA GLY A 102 -3.59 26.10 -3.93
C GLY A 102 -3.76 24.80 -3.12
N GLY A 103 -3.81 24.94 -1.80
CA GLY A 103 -3.87 23.85 -0.85
C GLY A 103 -2.50 23.32 -0.42
N SER A 104 -2.48 22.24 0.36
CA SER A 104 -1.27 21.61 0.87
C SER A 104 -1.11 20.20 0.27
N ALA A 105 0.12 19.84 -0.07
CA ALA A 105 0.44 18.49 -0.52
C ALA A 105 1.79 18.05 0.04
N GLU A 106 1.93 16.77 0.38
CA GLU A 106 3.19 16.17 0.82
C GLU A 106 3.35 14.76 0.26
N ILE A 107 4.59 14.33 0.05
CA ILE A 107 4.91 12.99 -0.42
C ILE A 107 5.88 12.30 0.54
N HIS A 108 5.60 11.03 0.84
CA HIS A 108 6.40 10.17 1.70
C HIS A 108 6.77 8.88 0.97
N PHE A 109 8.06 8.59 0.91
CA PHE A 109 8.57 7.30 0.43
C PHE A 109 8.60 6.30 1.59
N LEU A 110 8.18 5.06 1.33
CA LEU A 110 8.03 4.03 2.36
C LEU A 110 9.14 2.97 2.33
N ASP A 111 10.07 3.05 1.39
CA ASP A 111 11.23 2.18 1.24
C ASP A 111 10.89 0.68 1.19
N ILE A 112 9.73 0.34 0.62
CA ILE A 112 9.33 -1.05 0.45
C ILE A 112 9.91 -1.58 -0.85
N GLU A 113 10.67 -2.65 -0.75
CA GLU A 113 11.38 -3.27 -1.85
C GLU A 113 10.43 -3.88 -2.92
N ASN A 114 11.00 -4.20 -4.08
CA ASN A 114 10.25 -4.71 -5.23
C ASN A 114 9.98 -6.23 -5.12
N ILE A 115 9.21 -6.76 -6.08
CA ILE A 115 8.80 -8.15 -6.15
C ILE A 115 9.97 -9.14 -6.18
N HIS A 116 11.10 -8.78 -6.80
CA HIS A 116 12.26 -9.64 -6.93
C HIS A 116 12.99 -9.83 -5.59
N VAL A 117 13.13 -8.75 -4.82
CA VAL A 117 13.70 -8.81 -3.46
C VAL A 117 12.82 -9.65 -2.55
N MET A 118 11.49 -9.47 -2.61
CA MET A 118 10.55 -10.24 -1.80
C MET A 118 10.59 -11.73 -2.13
N ARG A 119 10.74 -12.09 -3.41
CA ARG A 119 10.92 -13.47 -3.85
C ARG A 119 12.20 -14.11 -3.28
N LYS A 120 13.33 -13.39 -3.37
CA LYS A 120 14.61 -13.87 -2.82
C LYS A 120 14.52 -14.06 -1.31
N SER A 121 13.92 -13.12 -0.61
CA SER A 121 13.73 -13.18 0.85
C SER A 121 12.89 -14.39 1.26
N LEU A 122 11.78 -14.68 0.57
CA LEU A 122 10.98 -15.88 0.86
C LEU A 122 11.79 -17.16 0.63
N LYS A 123 12.52 -17.27 -0.52
CA LYS A 123 13.35 -18.45 -0.80
C LYS A 123 14.36 -18.70 0.32
N ALA A 124 15.02 -17.66 0.80
CA ALA A 124 15.97 -17.76 1.90
C ALA A 124 15.29 -18.16 3.22
N ALA A 125 14.11 -17.60 3.53
CA ALA A 125 13.36 -17.96 4.73
C ALA A 125 12.87 -19.42 4.71
N VAL A 126 12.39 -19.90 3.55
CA VAL A 126 11.98 -21.29 3.37
C VAL A 126 13.20 -22.24 3.52
N LYS A 127 14.35 -21.89 2.93
CA LYS A 127 15.59 -22.65 3.08
C LYS A 127 16.00 -22.75 4.56
N ALA A 128 15.89 -21.67 5.32
CA ALA A 128 16.15 -21.67 6.76
C ALA A 128 15.19 -22.58 7.52
N GLY A 129 13.89 -22.57 7.17
CA GLY A 129 12.85 -23.38 7.83
C GLY A 129 12.94 -24.87 7.52
N LEU A 130 13.38 -25.24 6.32
CA LEU A 130 13.57 -26.65 5.96
C LEU A 130 14.81 -27.27 6.59
N GLY A 131 15.69 -26.45 7.16
CA GLY A 131 16.97 -26.86 7.70
C GLY A 131 17.94 -27.36 6.62
N THR A 132 19.19 -27.49 6.97
CA THR A 132 20.14 -28.28 6.21
C THR A 132 19.99 -29.77 6.64
N THR A 133 18.82 -30.36 6.40
CA THR A 133 18.68 -31.77 6.56
C THR A 133 19.55 -32.44 5.51
N THR A 134 20.70 -32.91 5.92
CA THR A 134 21.56 -33.85 5.22
C THR A 134 20.89 -35.21 5.03
N ASP A 135 19.58 -35.26 4.91
CA ASP A 135 18.83 -36.41 4.45
C ASP A 135 18.82 -36.46 2.92
N ARG A 136 20.00 -36.79 2.36
CA ARG A 136 20.16 -37.23 0.97
C ARG A 136 19.38 -38.50 0.63
N ALA A 137 18.39 -38.88 1.43
CA ALA A 137 17.72 -40.17 1.32
C ALA A 137 16.26 -40.13 0.85
N ARG A 138 15.70 -38.96 0.47
CA ARG A 138 14.41 -38.95 -0.21
C ARG A 138 14.46 -38.01 -1.41
N GLY A 139 14.37 -38.64 -2.59
CA GLY A 139 14.29 -37.99 -3.90
C GLY A 139 12.99 -37.20 -4.07
N ASP A 140 12.85 -36.12 -3.35
CA ASP A 140 11.69 -35.23 -3.45
C ASP A 140 12.05 -33.99 -4.25
N THR A 141 11.34 -33.83 -5.32
CA THR A 141 11.30 -32.92 -6.45
C THR A 141 11.31 -31.41 -6.15
N TRP A 142 11.64 -30.98 -4.94
CA TRP A 142 11.78 -29.55 -4.58
C TRP A 142 13.19 -28.99 -4.80
N ALA A 143 14.19 -29.85 -5.08
CA ALA A 143 15.58 -29.46 -5.28
C ALA A 143 15.89 -28.91 -6.70
N SER A 144 14.93 -28.88 -7.61
CA SER A 144 15.10 -28.36 -8.98
C SER A 144 14.69 -26.91 -9.17
N ILE A 145 14.61 -26.09 -8.12
CA ILE A 145 14.48 -24.66 -8.31
C ILE A 145 15.89 -24.14 -8.58
N ASN A 146 16.16 -23.93 -9.86
CA ASN A 146 17.43 -23.53 -10.44
C ASN A 146 18.25 -22.61 -9.55
N ASP A 147 19.46 -23.09 -9.28
CA ASP A 147 20.53 -22.52 -8.49
C ASP A 147 21.24 -21.42 -9.29
N ASP A 148 20.65 -20.22 -9.34
CA ASP A 148 21.34 -19.02 -9.84
C ASP A 148 21.86 -18.15 -8.65
N THR A 149 22.06 -18.75 -7.48
CA THR A 149 22.67 -18.08 -6.33
C THR A 149 23.97 -18.75 -5.92
N GLU A 150 24.90 -18.92 -6.86
CA GLU A 150 26.31 -19.03 -6.53
C GLU A 150 26.83 -17.68 -6.07
N SER A 151 27.44 -17.71 -4.89
CA SER A 151 28.22 -16.65 -4.22
C SER A 151 27.45 -15.67 -3.33
N LEU A 152 27.13 -16.09 -2.13
CA LEU A 152 27.17 -15.24 -0.91
C LEU A 152 27.16 -16.11 0.38
N VAL A 153 27.80 -17.25 0.38
CA VAL A 153 28.12 -17.96 1.64
C VAL A 153 29.58 -18.32 1.59
N GLU A 154 30.42 -17.47 2.20
CA GLU A 154 31.72 -17.91 2.66
C GLU A 154 31.47 -19.05 3.66
N GLU A 155 31.95 -20.25 3.35
CA GLU A 155 31.97 -21.38 4.26
C GLU A 155 32.93 -21.07 5.41
N ASP A 156 32.39 -20.47 6.47
CA ASP A 156 33.14 -20.40 7.73
C ASP A 156 32.98 -21.75 8.45
N ALA A 157 34.08 -22.38 8.65
CA ALA A 157 34.21 -23.71 9.23
C ALA A 157 33.75 -23.68 10.71
N GLY A 158 32.61 -24.26 11.02
CA GLY A 158 32.31 -24.64 12.42
C GLY A 158 30.95 -24.19 12.96
N GLY A 159 29.92 -24.91 12.59
CA GLY A 159 28.61 -24.84 13.25
C GLY A 159 27.50 -24.56 12.25
N SER A 160 26.49 -25.44 12.23
CA SER A 160 25.24 -25.16 11.47
C SER A 160 24.69 -23.82 11.91
N PRO A 161 24.49 -22.82 11.01
CA PRO A 161 23.92 -21.53 11.41
C PRO A 161 22.56 -21.81 12.05
N ASP A 162 22.35 -21.24 13.24
CA ASP A 162 21.09 -21.33 13.97
C ASP A 162 19.93 -20.88 13.05
N PHE A 163 18.82 -21.62 13.10
CA PHE A 163 17.57 -21.29 12.34
C PHE A 163 17.20 -19.81 12.45
N LEU A 164 17.27 -19.24 13.65
CA LEU A 164 16.97 -17.84 13.88
C LEU A 164 17.92 -16.90 13.15
N GLY A 165 19.21 -17.24 13.10
CA GLY A 165 20.22 -16.48 12.36
C GLY A 165 19.92 -16.49 10.86
N GLN A 166 19.63 -17.66 10.29
CA GLN A 166 19.26 -17.80 8.87
C GLN A 166 17.95 -17.08 8.53
N LEU A 167 16.94 -17.21 9.39
CA LEU A 167 15.66 -16.49 9.21
C LEU A 167 15.86 -14.97 9.27
N THR A 168 16.70 -14.49 10.19
CA THR A 168 17.05 -13.07 10.27
C THR A 168 17.79 -12.62 9.02
N ALA A 169 18.77 -13.39 8.55
CA ALA A 169 19.54 -13.09 7.34
C ALA A 169 18.68 -13.10 6.07
N SER A 170 17.57 -13.86 6.05
CA SER A 170 16.63 -13.86 4.93
C SER A 170 15.95 -12.49 4.71
N GLY A 171 15.91 -11.64 5.73
CA GLY A 171 15.22 -10.35 5.72
C GLY A 171 13.69 -10.45 5.70
N TRP A 172 13.09 -11.66 5.75
CA TRP A 172 11.63 -11.83 5.62
C TRP A 172 10.84 -11.02 6.64
N LEU A 173 11.17 -11.17 7.93
CA LEU A 173 10.49 -10.42 9.00
C LEU A 173 10.74 -8.91 8.92
N SER A 174 11.91 -8.49 8.44
CA SER A 174 12.22 -7.08 8.20
C SER A 174 11.32 -6.49 7.12
N HIS A 175 11.11 -7.20 6.01
CA HIS A 175 10.20 -6.77 4.95
C HIS A 175 8.74 -6.72 5.42
N LEU A 176 8.27 -7.70 6.20
CA LEU A 176 6.92 -7.65 6.81
C LEU A 176 6.79 -6.41 7.70
N SER A 177 7.79 -6.16 8.56
CA SER A 177 7.83 -4.99 9.45
C SER A 177 7.78 -3.67 8.66
N GLN A 178 8.51 -3.57 7.53
CA GLN A 178 8.52 -2.38 6.70
C GLN A 178 7.16 -2.10 6.06
N VAL A 179 6.50 -3.13 5.53
CA VAL A 179 5.14 -3.02 4.97
C VAL A 179 4.15 -2.58 6.06
N LEU A 180 4.20 -3.21 7.25
CA LEU A 180 3.33 -2.85 8.36
C LEU A 180 3.56 -1.41 8.86
N LYS A 181 4.82 -0.97 8.98
CA LYS A 181 5.15 0.42 9.32
C LYS A 181 4.57 1.40 8.31
N GLY A 182 4.66 1.09 7.02
CA GLY A 182 4.04 1.88 5.95
C GLY A 182 2.53 1.97 6.12
N ALA A 183 1.85 0.85 6.34
CA ALA A 183 0.41 0.81 6.56
C ALA A 183 -0.04 1.59 7.81
N ILE A 184 0.74 1.54 8.89
CA ILE A 184 0.49 2.35 10.10
C ILE A 184 0.61 3.85 9.79
N ARG A 185 1.58 4.28 8.98
CA ARG A 185 1.69 5.69 8.56
C ARG A 185 0.47 6.14 7.76
N VAL A 186 0.01 5.32 6.80
CA VAL A 186 -1.21 5.55 6.05
C VAL A 186 -2.43 5.65 6.98
N ALA A 187 -2.58 4.70 7.89
CA ALA A 187 -3.68 4.70 8.86
C ALA A 187 -3.67 5.94 9.78
N LYS A 188 -2.49 6.36 10.25
CA LYS A 188 -2.35 7.56 11.07
C LYS A 188 -2.72 8.83 10.31
N ALA A 189 -2.33 8.96 9.05
CA ALA A 189 -2.69 10.11 8.22
C ALA A 189 -4.22 10.22 8.01
N LEU A 190 -4.90 9.08 7.83
CA LEU A 190 -6.35 9.02 7.74
C LEU A 190 -7.05 9.30 9.07
N HIS A 191 -6.48 8.82 10.19
CA HIS A 191 -7.07 8.98 11.52
C HIS A 191 -6.85 10.38 12.09
N GLY A 192 -5.68 10.97 11.91
CA GLY A 192 -5.32 12.30 12.42
C GLY A 192 -6.25 13.41 11.91
N SER A 193 -6.77 13.24 10.71
CA SER A 193 -7.78 14.14 10.14
C SER A 193 -9.11 14.16 10.93
N SER A 194 -9.38 13.15 11.78
CA SER A 194 -10.67 13.03 12.48
C SER A 194 -10.62 13.45 13.95
N THR A 195 -9.43 13.65 14.56
CA THR A 195 -9.25 13.81 15.99
C THR A 195 -8.98 15.22 16.48
N ASP A 196 -8.53 16.13 15.62
CA ASP A 196 -8.33 17.53 15.98
C ASP A 196 -9.68 18.26 16.12
N ARG A 197 -10.20 18.24 17.34
CA ARG A 197 -11.43 18.98 17.73
C ARG A 197 -11.21 20.47 17.85
N ASP A 198 -9.97 20.95 17.80
CA ASP A 198 -9.61 22.34 17.95
C ASP A 198 -8.93 22.86 16.70
N ARG A 199 -9.65 23.73 15.99
CA ARG A 199 -9.20 24.72 15.02
C ARG A 199 -8.73 24.21 13.65
N ASP A 200 -9.40 24.76 12.68
CA ASP A 200 -9.09 24.60 11.25
C ASP A 200 -9.23 23.16 10.75
N SER A 201 -10.46 22.79 10.50
CA SER A 201 -10.82 21.45 10.02
C SER A 201 -10.21 21.18 8.65
N THR A 202 -8.96 20.75 8.65
CA THR A 202 -8.27 20.30 7.43
C THR A 202 -8.85 18.96 7.01
N SER A 203 -9.44 18.90 5.84
CA SER A 203 -9.88 17.65 5.22
C SER A 203 -8.69 16.99 4.53
N THR A 204 -8.38 15.73 4.85
CA THR A 204 -7.21 15.05 4.32
C THR A 204 -7.61 13.96 3.34
N THR A 205 -7.05 14.00 2.14
CA THR A 205 -7.05 12.89 1.19
C THR A 205 -5.69 12.22 1.24
N VAL A 206 -5.68 10.90 1.36
CA VAL A 206 -4.47 10.08 1.32
C VAL A 206 -4.45 9.30 0.02
N LEU A 207 -3.38 9.48 -0.76
CA LEU A 207 -3.11 8.71 -1.98
C LEU A 207 -2.00 7.72 -1.72
N VAL A 208 -2.25 6.43 -2.00
CA VAL A 208 -1.23 5.37 -1.91
C VAL A 208 -0.95 4.83 -3.30
N HIS A 209 0.31 4.78 -3.68
CA HIS A 209 0.72 4.18 -4.94
C HIS A 209 2.06 3.42 -4.83
N CYS A 210 2.39 2.69 -5.89
CA CYS A 210 3.70 2.10 -6.14
C CYS A 210 4.02 2.26 -7.63
N SER A 211 4.74 1.32 -8.25
CA SER A 211 4.96 1.39 -9.71
C SER A 211 3.66 1.19 -10.47
N ASP A 212 2.97 0.09 -10.23
CA ASP A 212 1.81 -0.34 -11.01
C ASP A 212 0.47 -0.28 -10.26
N GLY A 213 0.50 -0.10 -8.95
CA GLY A 213 -0.72 0.07 -8.12
C GLY A 213 -1.41 -1.21 -7.67
N TRP A 214 -0.95 -2.41 -8.04
CA TRP A 214 -1.62 -3.67 -7.72
C TRP A 214 -0.87 -4.61 -6.74
N ASP A 215 0.39 -4.33 -6.37
CA ASP A 215 1.18 -5.13 -5.42
C ASP A 215 1.28 -4.42 -4.06
N ARG A 216 2.34 -3.64 -3.81
CA ARG A 216 2.59 -2.92 -2.55
C ARG A 216 1.44 -1.99 -2.16
N THR A 217 0.80 -1.36 -3.14
CA THR A 217 -0.39 -0.52 -2.93
C THR A 217 -1.52 -1.33 -2.32
N ALA A 218 -1.76 -2.56 -2.80
CA ALA A 218 -2.78 -3.44 -2.24
C ALA A 218 -2.47 -3.82 -0.79
N GLN A 219 -1.20 -4.15 -0.48
CA GLN A 219 -0.76 -4.44 0.89
C GLN A 219 -1.05 -3.27 1.83
N LEU A 220 -0.59 -2.07 1.46
CA LEU A 220 -0.73 -0.86 2.30
C LEU A 220 -2.18 -0.46 2.51
N SER A 221 -2.97 -0.40 1.44
CA SER A 221 -4.38 0.00 1.50
C SER A 221 -5.21 -1.00 2.31
N ALA A 222 -4.98 -2.31 2.12
CA ALA A 222 -5.71 -3.33 2.85
C ALA A 222 -5.35 -3.33 4.35
N LEU A 223 -4.04 -3.27 4.68
CA LEU A 223 -3.59 -3.24 6.08
C LEU A 223 -4.07 -1.97 6.79
N ALA A 224 -4.00 -0.80 6.15
CA ALA A 224 -4.50 0.44 6.75
C ALA A 224 -5.98 0.34 7.11
N GLN A 225 -6.80 -0.25 6.24
CA GLN A 225 -8.22 -0.46 6.51
C GLN A 225 -8.47 -1.47 7.64
N VAL A 226 -7.69 -2.56 7.73
CA VAL A 226 -7.74 -3.49 8.88
C VAL A 226 -7.42 -2.78 10.20
N LEU A 227 -6.44 -1.88 10.18
CA LEU A 227 -6.05 -1.12 11.37
C LEU A 227 -7.12 -0.11 11.80
N LEU A 228 -7.83 0.51 10.86
CA LEU A 228 -8.79 1.58 11.12
C LEU A 228 -10.20 1.06 11.41
N ASP A 229 -10.67 0.06 10.67
CA ASP A 229 -12.06 -0.39 10.73
C ASP A 229 -12.19 -1.81 11.32
N PRO A 230 -12.81 -1.97 12.50
CA PRO A 230 -13.07 -3.28 13.11
C PRO A 230 -13.86 -4.24 12.22
N TYR A 231 -14.68 -3.74 11.29
CA TYR A 231 -15.43 -4.58 10.35
C TYR A 231 -14.51 -5.48 9.54
N TYR A 232 -13.39 -4.96 9.03
CA TYR A 232 -12.43 -5.73 8.24
C TYR A 232 -11.65 -6.78 9.06
N ARG A 233 -11.77 -6.76 10.39
CA ARG A 233 -11.23 -7.79 11.30
C ARG A 233 -12.19 -8.96 11.52
N THR A 234 -13.41 -8.90 10.96
CA THR A 234 -14.34 -10.04 10.95
C THR A 234 -14.10 -10.92 9.72
N ARG A 235 -14.51 -12.19 9.76
CA ARG A 235 -14.40 -13.11 8.60
C ARG A 235 -15.06 -12.54 7.35
N ARG A 236 -16.29 -12.02 7.48
CA ARG A 236 -17.02 -11.43 6.35
C ARG A 236 -16.35 -10.13 5.86
N GLY A 237 -15.98 -9.26 6.77
CA GLY A 237 -15.30 -8.01 6.42
C GLY A 237 -13.95 -8.25 5.75
N PHE A 238 -13.18 -9.24 6.23
CA PHE A 238 -11.92 -9.62 5.61
C PHE A 238 -12.10 -10.15 4.19
N GLN A 239 -13.10 -10.98 3.94
CA GLN A 239 -13.45 -11.43 2.59
C GLN A 239 -13.80 -10.26 1.66
N VAL A 240 -14.61 -9.31 2.15
CA VAL A 240 -14.94 -8.08 1.40
C VAL A 240 -13.68 -7.28 1.11
N LEU A 241 -12.78 -7.11 2.08
CA LEU A 241 -11.52 -6.39 1.93
C LEU A 241 -10.63 -7.03 0.85
N VAL A 242 -10.43 -8.34 0.92
CA VAL A 242 -9.62 -9.07 -0.08
C VAL A 242 -10.25 -8.95 -1.46
N THR A 243 -11.56 -9.10 -1.57
CA THR A 243 -12.26 -8.94 -2.85
C THR A 243 -12.05 -7.53 -3.41
N LYS A 244 -12.21 -6.50 -2.59
CA LYS A 244 -12.08 -5.10 -2.99
C LYS A 244 -10.64 -4.72 -3.34
N GLU A 245 -9.69 -4.93 -2.41
CA GLU A 245 -8.35 -4.38 -2.53
C GLU A 245 -7.40 -5.23 -3.40
N TRP A 246 -7.70 -6.52 -3.56
CA TRP A 246 -6.84 -7.44 -4.28
C TRP A 246 -7.45 -7.88 -5.61
N PHE A 247 -8.67 -8.43 -5.61
CA PHE A 247 -9.29 -8.92 -6.85
C PHE A 247 -9.80 -7.77 -7.72
N ALA A 248 -10.66 -6.90 -7.18
CA ALA A 248 -11.26 -5.83 -7.97
C ALA A 248 -10.23 -4.78 -8.43
N MET A 249 -9.16 -4.57 -7.66
CA MET A 249 -8.06 -3.66 -8.00
C MET A 249 -6.93 -4.32 -8.80
N GLY A 250 -7.13 -5.53 -9.30
CA GLY A 250 -6.31 -6.13 -10.34
C GLY A 250 -4.95 -6.68 -9.92
N HIS A 251 -4.79 -7.13 -8.66
CA HIS A 251 -3.57 -7.86 -8.28
C HIS A 251 -3.41 -9.09 -9.14
N LYS A 252 -2.23 -9.26 -9.71
CA LYS A 252 -1.94 -10.31 -10.69
C LYS A 252 -1.66 -11.67 -10.05
N PHE A 253 -2.66 -12.26 -9.38
CA PHE A 253 -2.51 -13.54 -8.68
C PHE A 253 -1.87 -14.62 -9.53
N LYS A 254 -2.32 -14.76 -10.81
CA LYS A 254 -1.78 -15.78 -11.72
C LYS A 254 -0.28 -15.64 -11.91
N ASP A 255 0.20 -14.41 -12.13
CA ASP A 255 1.61 -14.14 -12.39
C ASP A 255 2.44 -14.27 -11.10
N ARG A 256 1.90 -13.77 -9.97
CA ARG A 256 2.58 -13.78 -8.67
C ARG A 256 2.66 -15.16 -8.03
N LEU A 257 1.72 -16.06 -8.34
CA LEU A 257 1.68 -17.44 -7.84
C LEU A 257 2.19 -18.45 -8.86
N ALA A 258 2.59 -18.01 -10.06
CA ALA A 258 3.19 -18.89 -11.06
C ALA A 258 4.50 -19.49 -10.53
N ILE A 259 4.83 -20.70 -11.01
CA ILE A 259 6.06 -21.40 -10.63
C ILE A 259 7.15 -21.02 -11.61
N ASN A 260 8.34 -20.70 -11.12
CA ASN A 260 9.56 -20.46 -11.91
C ASN A 260 9.45 -19.38 -13.00
N THR A 261 8.79 -18.27 -12.68
CA THR A 261 8.77 -17.08 -13.55
C THR A 261 9.39 -15.88 -12.85
N GLU A 262 9.88 -14.91 -13.64
CA GLU A 262 10.40 -13.65 -13.12
C GLU A 262 9.31 -12.81 -12.41
N GLU A 263 8.05 -13.07 -12.71
CA GLU A 263 6.90 -12.39 -12.13
C GLU A 263 6.42 -13.00 -10.80
N THR A 264 6.91 -14.20 -10.45
CA THR A 264 6.58 -14.86 -9.18
C THR A 264 7.02 -14.01 -8.00
N SER A 265 6.12 -13.77 -7.04
CA SER A 265 6.47 -13.03 -5.81
C SER A 265 5.44 -13.24 -4.70
N PRO A 266 5.87 -13.34 -3.45
CA PRO A 266 4.99 -13.67 -2.32
C PRO A 266 4.21 -12.46 -1.76
N ILE A 267 3.79 -11.52 -2.60
CA ILE A 267 3.19 -10.27 -2.14
C ILE A 267 1.91 -10.50 -1.33
N PHE A 268 1.03 -11.37 -1.82
CA PHE A 268 -0.19 -11.71 -1.07
C PHE A 268 0.11 -12.54 0.18
N LEU A 269 1.12 -13.43 0.10
CA LEU A 269 1.58 -14.20 1.27
C LEU A 269 2.12 -13.30 2.38
N GLN A 270 2.90 -12.27 2.04
CA GLN A 270 3.35 -11.27 3.01
C GLN A 270 2.17 -10.57 3.71
N PHE A 271 1.15 -10.19 2.96
CA PHE A 271 -0.05 -9.59 3.53
C PHE A 271 -0.72 -10.54 4.54
N ILE A 272 -0.90 -11.82 4.16
CA ILE A 272 -1.49 -12.83 5.06
C ILE A 272 -0.62 -13.09 6.29
N ASP A 273 0.70 -13.15 6.13
CA ASP A 273 1.63 -13.33 7.26
C ASP A 273 1.55 -12.15 8.23
N ILE A 274 1.51 -10.91 7.73
CA ILE A 274 1.31 -9.72 8.59
C ILE A 274 -0.01 -9.81 9.37
N ILE A 275 -1.11 -10.17 8.71
CA ILE A 275 -2.41 -10.37 9.38
C ILE A 275 -2.32 -11.44 10.45
N TRP A 276 -1.64 -12.55 10.17
CA TRP A 276 -1.39 -13.63 11.12
C TRP A 276 -0.58 -13.15 12.33
N GLN A 277 0.52 -12.43 12.10
CA GLN A 277 1.35 -11.84 13.17
C GLN A 277 0.55 -10.88 14.05
N LEU A 278 -0.27 -10.01 13.47
CA LEU A 278 -1.15 -9.11 14.20
C LEU A 278 -2.17 -9.88 15.07
N THR A 279 -2.70 -10.99 14.57
CA THR A 279 -3.63 -11.85 15.31
C THR A 279 -2.95 -12.49 16.51
N LEU A 280 -1.73 -13.03 16.33
CA LEU A 280 -0.96 -13.66 17.41
C LEU A 280 -0.56 -12.66 18.51
N GLN A 281 -0.24 -11.44 18.13
CA GLN A 281 0.18 -10.40 19.07
C GLN A 281 -1.00 -9.74 19.83
N GLY A 282 -2.23 -10.20 19.61
CA GLY A 282 -3.42 -9.70 20.27
C GLY A 282 -3.82 -8.27 19.89
N LEU A 283 -3.15 -7.67 18.90
CA LEU A 283 -3.47 -6.34 18.39
C LEU A 283 -4.76 -6.30 17.57
N CYS A 284 -5.23 -7.44 17.12
CA CYS A 284 -6.55 -7.62 16.57
C CYS A 284 -7.36 -8.45 17.57
N CYS A 285 -8.31 -7.85 18.27
CA CYS A 285 -9.42 -8.60 18.83
C CYS A 285 -10.25 -9.19 17.69
N VAL A 286 -9.66 -10.13 16.96
CA VAL A 286 -10.38 -11.01 16.03
C VAL A 286 -11.02 -12.10 16.87
N THR A 287 -11.84 -11.68 17.85
CA THR A 287 -12.48 -12.55 18.83
C THR A 287 -13.49 -13.51 18.21
N ASN A 288 -13.68 -13.48 16.89
CA ASN A 288 -14.62 -14.37 16.19
C ASN A 288 -13.98 -15.22 15.08
N PHE A 289 -12.66 -15.28 14.98
CA PHE A 289 -12.04 -16.23 14.05
C PHE A 289 -12.08 -17.68 14.57
N SER A 290 -12.21 -17.89 15.90
CA SER A 290 -12.06 -19.19 16.53
C SER A 290 -13.31 -19.78 17.19
N SER A 291 -14.48 -19.12 17.25
CA SER A 291 -15.54 -19.58 18.14
C SER A 291 -16.94 -19.78 17.54
N GLN A 292 -17.08 -20.00 16.25
CA GLN A 292 -18.35 -20.51 15.71
C GLN A 292 -18.14 -21.69 14.74
N GLN A 293 -17.50 -22.75 15.21
CA GLN A 293 -17.73 -24.10 14.68
C GLN A 293 -18.51 -24.92 15.69
N ASN A 294 -19.72 -24.50 16.02
CA ASN A 294 -20.73 -25.43 16.44
C ASN A 294 -21.58 -25.75 15.22
N PHE A 295 -21.12 -26.70 14.43
CA PHE A 295 -21.98 -27.47 13.55
C PHE A 295 -23.00 -28.18 14.47
N ARG A 296 -24.22 -27.70 14.50
CA ARG A 296 -25.32 -28.50 14.95
C ARG A 296 -25.54 -29.58 13.89
N SER A 297 -25.08 -30.78 14.19
CA SER A 297 -25.60 -32.02 13.64
C SER A 297 -27.02 -32.17 14.14
N SER A 298 -27.97 -32.16 13.27
CA SER A 298 -29.30 -32.78 13.39
C SER A 298 -29.79 -33.07 12.00
#